data_b728ed46ac8e0d08c5b98d2ccb26d5af
#
_entry.id   b728ed46ac8e0d08c5b98d2ccb26d5af
#
_cell.length_a   1.000
_cell.length_b   1.000
_cell.length_c   1.000
_cell.angle_alpha   90.00
_cell.angle_beta   90.00
_cell.angle_gamma   90.00
#
_symmetry.space_group_name_H-M   'P 1'
#
loop_
_entity.id
_entity.type
_entity.pdbx_description
1 polymer ?
#
loop_
_entity_poly.entity_id
_entity_poly.type
_entity_poly.pdbx_seq_one_letter_code
_entity_poly.pdbx_strand_id
1 'polypeptide(L)'
;YVYSLGSVTSAELCEHCEEDKATISRAVDYLETNGFLLRDTGAKRYKSPLLLTDKGRDAGKRIAEKIGGILETISHALTENERIEFYRCLSTISRSLEAIVQNSEEKEL
;
A
#
# COMPACT_ATOMS: atom_id res chain seq x y z
N TYR A 1 -0.63 -0.25 -3.65
CA TYR A 1 0.00 -1.36 -2.90
C TYR A 1 0.22 -2.60 -3.77
N VAL A 2 -0.78 -3.04 -4.54
CA VAL A 2 -0.62 -4.23 -5.40
C VAL A 2 0.53 -4.04 -6.39
N TYR A 3 0.67 -2.85 -6.97
CA TYR A 3 1.76 -2.53 -7.88
C TYR A 3 3.13 -2.65 -7.21
N SER A 4 3.26 -2.16 -5.99
CA SER A 4 4.53 -2.14 -5.25
C SER A 4 4.89 -3.52 -4.67
N LEU A 5 3.88 -4.28 -4.23
CA LEU A 5 4.08 -5.56 -3.55
C LEU A 5 4.07 -6.76 -4.51
N GLY A 6 3.58 -6.58 -5.73
CA GLY A 6 3.43 -7.65 -6.70
C GLY A 6 2.14 -8.44 -6.45
N SER A 7 2.25 -9.72 -6.11
CA SER A 7 1.10 -10.54 -5.76
C SER A 7 0.79 -10.40 -4.28
N VAL A 8 -0.46 -10.07 -3.94
CA VAL A 8 -0.89 -9.84 -2.55
C VAL A 8 -2.34 -10.27 -2.38
N THR A 9 -2.67 -10.81 -1.21
CA THR A 9 -4.04 -11.19 -0.87
C THR A 9 -4.81 -10.00 -0.29
N SER A 10 -6.15 -10.10 -0.26
CA SER A 10 -6.99 -9.09 0.41
C SER A 10 -6.66 -8.98 1.89
N ALA A 11 -6.32 -10.10 2.54
CA ALA A 11 -5.91 -10.12 3.95
C ALA A 11 -4.64 -9.28 4.16
N GLU A 12 -3.64 -9.47 3.30
CA GLU A 12 -2.40 -8.71 3.35
C GLU A 12 -2.64 -7.22 3.08
N LEU A 13 -3.54 -6.89 2.16
CA LEU A 13 -3.92 -5.49 1.89
C LEU A 13 -4.57 -4.83 3.11
N CYS A 14 -5.40 -5.56 3.86
CA CYS A 14 -5.98 -5.05 5.10
C CYS A 14 -4.88 -4.64 6.09
N GLU A 15 -3.85 -5.45 6.22
CA GLU A 15 -2.71 -5.16 7.10
C GLU A 15 -1.92 -3.95 6.62
N HIS A 16 -1.57 -3.90 5.34
CA HIS A 16 -0.76 -2.81 4.77
C HIS A 16 -1.49 -1.47 4.75
N CYS A 17 -2.79 -1.47 4.47
CA CYS A 17 -3.60 -0.26 4.39
C CYS A 17 -4.18 0.15 5.75
N GLU A 18 -4.10 -0.71 6.75
CA GLU A 18 -4.73 -0.52 8.06
C GLU A 18 -6.25 -0.27 7.94
N GLU A 19 -6.87 -0.99 7.01
CA GLU A 19 -8.31 -0.88 6.73
C GLU A 19 -9.01 -2.20 7.04
N ASP A 20 -10.33 -2.13 7.28
CA ASP A 20 -11.12 -3.31 7.56
C ASP A 20 -11.40 -4.15 6.29
N LYS A 21 -11.83 -5.39 6.52
CA LYS A 21 -12.13 -6.34 5.47
C LYS A 21 -13.20 -5.83 4.50
N ALA A 22 -14.23 -5.17 5.01
CA ALA A 22 -15.33 -4.67 4.18
C ALA A 22 -14.87 -3.56 3.23
N THR A 23 -14.05 -2.63 3.73
CA THR A 23 -13.49 -1.54 2.94
C THR A 23 -12.57 -2.06 1.83
N ILE A 24 -11.67 -2.97 2.17
CA ILE A 24 -10.76 -3.59 1.18
C ILE A 24 -11.54 -4.41 0.17
N SER A 25 -12.55 -5.18 0.61
CA SER A 25 -13.37 -5.99 -0.29
C SER A 25 -14.09 -5.13 -1.33
N ARG A 26 -14.67 -3.99 -0.92
CA ARG A 26 -15.32 -3.06 -1.84
C ARG A 26 -14.33 -2.46 -2.84
N ALA A 27 -13.15 -2.05 -2.37
CA ALA A 27 -12.11 -1.50 -3.23
C ALA A 27 -11.61 -2.52 -4.25
N VAL A 28 -11.37 -3.74 -3.82
CA VAL A 28 -10.92 -4.84 -4.69
C VAL A 28 -12.00 -5.18 -5.72
N ASP A 29 -13.26 -5.28 -5.30
CA ASP A 29 -14.38 -5.55 -6.22
C ASP A 29 -14.51 -4.45 -7.30
N TYR A 30 -14.34 -3.20 -6.92
CA TYR A 30 -14.33 -2.07 -7.86
C TYR A 30 -13.18 -2.21 -8.88
N LEU A 31 -11.98 -2.47 -8.40
CA LEU A 31 -10.80 -2.61 -9.26
C LEU A 31 -10.91 -3.83 -10.18
N GLU A 32 -11.44 -4.93 -9.68
CA GLU A 32 -11.69 -6.14 -10.46
C GLU A 32 -12.72 -5.90 -11.57
N THR A 33 -13.86 -5.28 -11.20
CA THR A 33 -14.95 -4.95 -12.13
C THR A 33 -14.48 -4.01 -13.25
N ASN A 34 -13.59 -3.08 -12.94
CA ASN A 34 -13.07 -2.12 -13.91
C ASN A 34 -11.81 -2.61 -14.65
N GLY A 35 -11.43 -3.86 -14.45
CA GLY A 35 -10.35 -4.50 -15.21
C GLY A 35 -8.94 -4.17 -14.76
N PHE A 36 -8.74 -3.66 -13.53
CA PHE A 36 -7.42 -3.36 -12.97
C PHE A 36 -6.79 -4.54 -12.26
N LEU A 37 -7.60 -5.41 -11.68
CA LEU A 37 -7.15 -6.57 -10.92
C LEU A 37 -7.79 -7.87 -11.42
N LEU A 38 -7.03 -8.96 -11.25
CA LEU A 38 -7.51 -10.33 -11.44
C LEU A 38 -7.24 -11.10 -10.15
N ARG A 39 -8.12 -12.05 -9.84
CA ARG A 39 -7.88 -13.03 -8.79
C ARG A 39 -7.33 -14.31 -9.40
N ASP A 40 -6.37 -14.90 -8.74
CA ASP A 40 -5.95 -16.25 -9.05
C ASP A 40 -7.06 -17.20 -8.58
N THR A 41 -7.52 -18.09 -9.47
CA THR A 41 -8.62 -19.01 -9.21
C THR A 41 -8.11 -20.28 -8.50
N GLY A 42 -8.86 -20.76 -7.52
CA GLY A 42 -8.59 -22.04 -6.85
C GLY A 42 -8.44 -21.96 -5.33
N ALA A 43 -8.42 -20.78 -4.74
CA ALA A 43 -8.41 -20.57 -3.30
C ALA A 43 -9.67 -19.84 -2.85
N LYS A 44 -9.90 -19.76 -1.53
CA LYS A 44 -10.98 -18.95 -0.97
C LYS A 44 -10.78 -17.49 -1.38
N ARG A 45 -11.88 -16.81 -1.70
CA ARG A 45 -11.87 -15.45 -2.23
C ARG A 45 -10.95 -14.48 -1.48
N TYR A 46 -10.99 -14.49 -0.15
CA TYR A 46 -10.22 -13.59 0.70
C TYR A 46 -8.72 -13.92 0.73
N LYS A 47 -8.38 -15.18 0.47
CA LYS A 47 -7.01 -15.69 0.48
C LYS A 47 -6.41 -15.85 -0.92
N SER A 48 -7.17 -15.58 -1.97
CA SER A 48 -6.68 -15.67 -3.34
C SER A 48 -5.73 -14.53 -3.64
N PRO A 49 -4.56 -14.80 -4.23
CA PRO A 49 -3.65 -13.73 -4.66
C PRO A 49 -4.34 -12.81 -5.69
N LEU A 50 -4.14 -11.52 -5.51
CA LEU A 50 -4.58 -10.50 -6.43
C LEU A 50 -3.42 -10.16 -7.37
N LEU A 51 -3.70 -10.12 -8.66
CA LEU A 51 -2.72 -9.82 -9.70
C LEU A 51 -3.17 -8.59 -10.47
N LEU A 52 -2.22 -7.77 -10.90
CA LEU A 52 -2.53 -6.65 -11.79
C LEU A 52 -2.75 -7.16 -13.21
N THR A 53 -3.77 -6.62 -13.87
CA THR A 53 -3.89 -6.69 -15.33
C THR A 53 -2.90 -5.74 -15.97
N ASP A 54 -2.74 -5.77 -17.29
CA ASP A 54 -1.92 -4.79 -18.02
C ASP A 54 -2.42 -3.36 -17.76
N LYS A 55 -3.74 -3.18 -17.74
CA LYS A 55 -4.38 -1.90 -17.41
C LYS A 55 -4.05 -1.46 -15.98
N GLY A 56 -4.09 -2.40 -15.02
CA GLY A 56 -3.77 -2.15 -13.63
C GLY A 56 -2.32 -1.79 -13.42
N ARG A 57 -1.41 -2.48 -14.09
CA ARG A 57 0.02 -2.20 -14.04
C ARG A 57 0.34 -0.81 -14.59
N ASP A 58 -0.29 -0.45 -15.70
CA ASP A 58 -0.14 0.86 -16.32
C ASP A 58 -0.60 1.99 -15.39
N ALA A 59 -1.78 1.82 -14.80
CA ALA A 59 -2.32 2.77 -13.82
C ALA A 59 -1.42 2.89 -12.58
N GLY A 60 -0.96 1.76 -12.05
CA GLY A 60 -0.06 1.72 -10.89
C GLY A 60 1.26 2.40 -11.16
N LYS A 61 1.83 2.19 -12.35
CA LYS A 61 3.06 2.85 -12.78
C LYS A 61 2.91 4.37 -12.83
N ARG A 62 1.81 4.87 -13.42
CA ARG A 62 1.53 6.31 -13.48
C ARG A 62 1.39 6.92 -12.10
N ILE A 63 0.71 6.25 -11.19
CA ILE A 63 0.54 6.71 -9.81
C ILE A 63 1.89 6.74 -9.09
N ALA A 64 2.69 5.68 -9.22
CA ALA A 64 4.01 5.58 -8.61
C ALA A 64 4.96 6.67 -9.12
N GLU A 65 4.97 6.94 -10.42
CA GLU A 65 5.78 7.99 -11.04
C GLU A 65 5.34 9.38 -10.55
N LYS A 66 4.03 9.61 -10.43
CA LYS A 66 3.49 10.89 -9.95
C LYS A 66 3.87 11.14 -8.50
N ILE A 67 3.75 10.13 -7.63
CA ILE A 67 4.17 10.22 -6.23
C ILE A 67 5.68 10.44 -6.14
N GLY A 68 6.46 9.69 -6.90
CA GLY A 68 7.91 9.84 -6.97
C GLY A 68 8.34 11.23 -7.40
N GLY A 69 7.66 11.81 -8.41
CA GLY A 69 7.91 13.17 -8.87
C GLY A 69 7.63 14.23 -7.80
N ILE A 70 6.55 14.06 -7.05
CA ILE A 70 6.22 14.97 -5.95
C ILE A 70 7.28 14.90 -4.85
N LEU A 71 7.69 13.70 -4.44
CA LEU A 71 8.71 13.48 -3.43
C LEU A 71 10.06 14.05 -3.87
N GLU A 72 10.42 13.86 -5.13
CA GLU A 72 11.64 14.42 -5.71
C GLU A 72 11.62 15.94 -5.68
N THR A 73 10.53 16.57 -6.07
CA THR A 73 10.35 18.02 -6.01
C THR A 73 10.51 18.56 -4.59
N ILE A 74 9.88 17.90 -3.62
CA ILE A 74 10.01 18.26 -2.21
C ILE A 74 11.46 18.10 -1.74
N SER A 75 12.12 17.01 -2.10
CA SER A 75 13.49 16.75 -1.65
C SER A 75 14.52 17.70 -2.26
N HIS A 76 14.26 18.29 -3.43
CA HIS A 76 15.14 19.31 -4.02
C HIS A 76 15.14 20.63 -3.23
N ALA A 77 14.13 20.89 -2.42
CA ALA A 77 14.09 22.05 -1.54
C ALA A 77 14.98 21.88 -0.30
N LEU A 78 15.50 20.68 -0.07
CA LEU A 78 16.33 20.36 1.09
C LEU A 78 17.79 20.18 0.66
N THR A 79 18.72 20.52 1.55
CA THR A 79 20.13 20.16 1.38
C THR A 79 20.25 18.63 1.49
N GLU A 80 21.40 18.08 1.07
CA GLU A 80 21.67 16.66 1.16
C GLU A 80 21.55 16.15 2.61
N ASN A 81 22.15 16.88 3.56
CA ASN A 81 22.09 16.53 4.97
C ASN A 81 20.67 16.60 5.53
N GLU A 82 19.91 17.62 5.16
CA GLU A 82 18.50 17.75 5.54
C GLU A 82 17.64 16.63 4.99
N ARG A 83 17.91 16.22 3.76
CA ARG A 83 17.20 15.11 3.11
C ARG A 83 17.43 13.79 3.86
N ILE A 84 18.68 13.50 4.22
CA ILE A 84 19.04 12.30 4.99
C ILE A 84 18.34 12.33 6.35
N GLU A 85 18.38 13.46 7.05
CA GLU A 85 17.70 13.62 8.34
C GLU A 85 16.18 13.48 8.22
N PHE A 86 15.59 14.04 7.17
CA PHE A 86 14.15 13.94 6.93
C PHE A 86 13.72 12.47 6.78
N TYR A 87 14.40 11.71 5.95
CA TYR A 87 14.07 10.30 5.76
C TYR A 87 14.31 9.48 7.03
N ARG A 88 15.34 9.80 7.79
CA ARG A 88 15.60 9.16 9.07
C ARG A 88 14.47 9.44 10.07
N CYS A 89 14.02 10.69 10.14
CA CYS A 89 12.90 11.09 11.01
C CYS A 89 11.60 10.39 10.60
N LEU A 90 11.31 10.33 9.29
CA LEU A 90 10.12 9.63 8.78
C LEU A 90 10.14 8.15 9.19
N SER A 91 11.27 7.48 9.05
CA SER A 91 11.41 6.07 9.44
C SER A 91 11.16 5.87 10.92
N THR A 92 11.67 6.77 11.75
CA THR A 92 11.47 6.73 13.21
C THR A 92 10.00 6.96 13.57
N ILE A 93 9.35 7.93 12.96
CA ILE A 93 7.92 8.23 13.17
C ILE A 93 7.06 7.05 12.76
N SER A 94 7.34 6.47 11.60
CA SER A 94 6.61 5.31 11.08
C SER A 94 6.69 4.12 12.05
N ARG A 95 7.88 3.80 12.54
CA ARG A 95 8.08 2.72 13.52
C ARG A 95 7.37 3.00 14.84
N SER A 96 7.38 4.24 15.30
CA SER A 96 6.71 4.65 16.54
C SER A 96 5.19 4.52 16.41
N LEU A 97 4.63 4.87 15.25
CA LEU A 97 3.20 4.72 14.98
C LEU A 97 2.80 3.25 14.93
N GLU A 98 3.60 2.41 14.29
CA GLU A 98 3.36 0.97 14.26
C GLU A 98 3.32 0.37 15.68
N ALA A 99 4.26 0.76 16.54
CA ALA A 99 4.32 0.31 17.92
C ALA A 99 3.08 0.75 18.72
N ILE A 100 2.60 1.98 18.51
CA ILE A 100 1.39 2.50 19.16
C ILE A 100 0.16 1.71 18.73
N VAL A 101 0.02 1.46 17.44
CA VAL A 101 -1.11 0.68 16.87
C VAL A 101 -1.11 -0.74 17.45
N GLN A 102 0.04 -1.42 17.46
CA GLN A 102 0.17 -2.76 18.03
C GLN A 102 -0.21 -2.80 19.51
N ASN A 103 0.27 -1.85 20.31
CA ASN A 103 -0.08 -1.77 21.73
C ASN A 103 -1.57 -1.52 21.96
N SER A 104 -2.21 -0.72 21.10
CA SER A 104 -3.65 -0.48 21.17
C SER A 104 -4.46 -1.75 20.87
N GLU A 105 -4.03 -2.52 19.88
CA GLU A 105 -4.65 -3.81 19.54
C GLU A 105 -4.51 -4.83 20.67
N GLU A 106 -3.34 -4.92 21.29
CA GLU A 106 -3.09 -5.81 22.43
C GLU A 106 -3.94 -5.45 23.65
N LYS A 107 -4.21 -4.15 23.87
CA LYS A 107 -5.05 -3.68 24.99
C LYS A 107 -6.53 -3.93 24.77
N GLU A 108 -6.99 -4.07 23.55
CA GLU A 108 -8.38 -4.37 23.21
C GLU A 108 -8.70 -5.86 23.34
N LEU A 109 -7.69 -6.69 23.43
CA LEU A 109 -7.81 -8.13 23.65
C LEU A 109 -7.85 -8.45 25.14
#